data_bd8af2f93f7dacbaab0138b5fea2f783
#
_entry.id   bd8af2f93f7dacbaab0138b5fea2f783
#
_cell.length_a   1.000
_cell.length_b   1.000
_cell.length_c   1.000
_cell.angle_alpha   90.00
_cell.angle_beta   90.00
_cell.angle_gamma   90.00
#
_symmetry.space_group_name_H-M   'P 1'
#
loop_
_entity.id
_entity.type
_entity.pdbx_description
1 polymer ?
#
loop_
_entity_poly.entity_id
_entity_poly.type
_entity_poly.pdbx_seq_one_letter_code
_entity_poly.pdbx_strand_id
1 'polypeptide(L)' 'MNDENCVECPELSGKTIQTLRIYKDTGDGVEIQLELTDGTSFSYSVCHPPVAKALLYKGGAGTPQVLRDYEL' A
#
# COMPACT_ATOMS: atom_id res chain seq x y z
N MET A 1 -2.97 -8.24 -23.12
CA MET A 1 -2.84 -9.53 -22.42
C MET A 1 -3.56 -9.46 -21.09
N ASN A 2 -4.36 -10.45 -20.82
CA ASN A 2 -5.01 -10.52 -19.53
C ASN A 2 -4.08 -11.14 -18.51
N ASP A 3 -3.83 -10.42 -17.45
CA ASP A 3 -2.90 -10.86 -16.45
C ASP A 3 -3.65 -11.08 -15.14
N GLU A 4 -4.12 -12.31 -14.96
CA GLU A 4 -4.96 -12.64 -13.81
C GLU A 4 -4.18 -12.65 -12.50
N ASN A 5 -2.84 -12.67 -12.59
CA ASN A 5 -2.00 -12.70 -11.41
C ASN A 5 -1.46 -11.33 -11.03
N CYS A 6 -2.04 -10.28 -11.59
CA CYS A 6 -1.51 -8.95 -11.42
C CYS A 6 -2.63 -7.97 -11.14
N VAL A 7 -2.41 -7.11 -10.16
CA VAL A 7 -3.29 -5.97 -9.90
C VAL A 7 -2.50 -4.72 -10.24
N GLU A 8 -3.00 -3.94 -11.17
CA GLU A 8 -2.36 -2.70 -11.53
C GLU A 8 -2.82 -1.58 -10.61
N CYS A 9 -1.91 -0.68 -10.30
CA CYS A 9 -2.17 0.47 -9.45
C CYS A 9 -1.90 1.74 -10.25
N PRO A 10 -2.77 2.09 -11.20
CA PRO A 10 -2.52 3.23 -12.06
C PRO A 10 -2.43 4.54 -11.31
N GLU A 11 -3.05 4.62 -10.14
CA GLU A 11 -3.00 5.82 -9.32
C GLU A 11 -1.60 6.13 -8.82
N LEU A 12 -0.71 5.14 -8.85
CA LEU A 12 0.68 5.32 -8.41
C LEU A 12 1.62 5.63 -9.56
N SER A 13 1.13 5.55 -10.79
CA SER A 13 1.97 5.79 -11.96
C SER A 13 2.47 7.22 -11.97
N GLY A 14 3.76 7.39 -12.19
CA GLY A 14 4.37 8.71 -12.29
C GLY A 14 4.63 9.39 -10.97
N LYS A 15 4.26 8.78 -9.85
CA LYS A 15 4.51 9.38 -8.54
C LYS A 15 5.92 9.11 -8.07
N THR A 16 6.41 9.99 -7.24
CA THR A 16 7.75 9.88 -6.69
C THR A 16 7.68 9.41 -5.24
N ILE A 17 8.49 8.43 -4.91
CA ILE A 17 8.57 7.91 -3.55
C ILE A 17 9.44 8.84 -2.72
N GLN A 18 8.89 9.35 -1.64
CA GLN A 18 9.63 10.15 -0.69
C GLN A 18 10.31 9.26 0.34
N THR A 19 9.59 8.26 0.85
CA THR A 19 10.11 7.37 1.87
C THR A 19 9.53 5.99 1.67
N LEU A 20 10.34 4.97 1.89
CA LEU A 20 9.89 3.57 1.91
C LEU A 20 10.27 2.96 3.24
N ARG A 21 9.30 2.31 3.89
CA ARG A 21 9.53 1.61 5.14
C ARG A 21 9.06 0.18 5.00
N ILE A 22 9.82 -0.70 5.62
CA ILE A 22 9.44 -2.11 5.72
C ILE A 22 9.32 -2.41 7.21
N TYR A 23 8.10 -2.71 7.64
CA TYR A 23 7.85 -3.06 9.02
C TYR A 23 8.01 -4.56 9.16
N LYS A 24 8.98 -4.94 9.98
CA LYS A 24 9.30 -6.34 10.17
C LYS A 24 8.18 -7.05 10.90
N ASP A 25 8.05 -8.31 10.55
CA ASP A 25 7.11 -9.19 11.19
C ASP A 25 7.44 -9.35 12.66
N THR A 26 6.44 -9.13 13.49
CA THR A 26 6.55 -9.43 14.92
C THR A 26 5.71 -10.65 15.27
N GLY A 27 5.49 -11.53 14.30
CA GLY A 27 4.74 -12.75 14.45
C GLY A 27 3.51 -12.81 13.56
N ASP A 28 3.03 -11.69 13.08
CA ASP A 28 1.76 -11.64 12.37
C ASP A 28 1.87 -11.30 10.89
N GLY A 29 3.01 -10.82 10.44
CA GLY A 29 3.14 -10.50 9.02
C GLY A 29 4.13 -9.38 8.77
N VAL A 30 4.14 -8.92 7.53
CA VAL A 30 5.06 -7.90 7.04
C VAL A 30 4.25 -6.80 6.39
N GLU A 31 4.70 -5.56 6.57
CA GLU A 31 4.07 -4.43 5.91
C GLU A 31 5.12 -3.57 5.22
N ILE A 32 4.83 -3.17 3.99
CA ILE A 32 5.64 -2.22 3.26
C ILE A 32 4.83 -0.95 3.10
N GLN A 33 5.41 0.18 3.45
CA GLN A 33 4.74 1.46 3.37
C GLN A 33 5.56 2.42 2.52
N LEU A 34 4.91 3.01 1.54
CA LEU A 34 5.50 4.05 0.69
C LEU A 34 4.84 5.38 1.00
N GLU A 35 5.66 6.39 1.24
CA GLU A 35 5.17 7.77 1.32
C GLU A 35 5.54 8.47 0.04
N LEU A 36 4.57 9.07 -0.61
CA LEU A 36 4.75 9.70 -1.90
C LEU A 36 4.79 11.21 -1.73
N THR A 37 5.44 11.88 -2.67
CA THR A 37 5.68 13.32 -2.54
C THR A 37 4.42 14.16 -2.66
N ASP A 38 3.33 13.59 -3.14
CA ASP A 38 2.08 14.32 -3.30
C ASP A 38 1.18 14.26 -2.07
N GLY A 39 1.69 13.70 -0.97
CA GLY A 39 0.92 13.60 0.26
C GLY A 39 0.11 12.32 0.41
N THR A 40 0.17 11.44 -0.58
CA THR A 40 -0.50 10.14 -0.47
C THR A 40 0.48 9.09 0.03
N SER A 41 -0.07 7.98 0.51
CA SER A 41 0.72 6.85 1.01
C SER A 41 0.12 5.57 0.49
N PHE A 42 0.98 4.61 0.21
CA PHE A 42 0.56 3.29 -0.23
C PHE A 42 1.10 2.27 0.76
N SER A 43 0.25 1.33 1.17
CA SER A 43 0.69 0.26 2.06
C SER A 43 0.33 -1.09 1.46
N TYR A 44 1.23 -2.04 1.65
CA TYR A 44 1.01 -3.42 1.28
C TYR A 44 1.38 -4.28 2.47
N SER A 45 0.46 -5.12 2.91
CA SER A 45 0.69 -5.93 4.09
C SER A 45 0.26 -7.37 3.84
N VAL A 46 0.97 -8.29 4.47
CA VAL A 46 0.68 -9.72 4.42
C VAL A 46 0.67 -10.23 5.84
N CYS A 47 -0.41 -10.88 6.22
CA CYS A 47 -0.59 -11.44 7.55
C CYS A 47 -0.78 -12.95 7.47
N HIS A 48 -0.74 -13.62 8.61
CA HIS A 48 -1.02 -15.05 8.69
C HIS A 48 -2.42 -15.28 9.26
N PRO A 49 -3.21 -16.20 8.67
CA PRO A 49 -2.97 -16.94 7.43
C PRO A 49 -2.76 -15.96 6.27
N PRO A 50 -2.18 -16.37 5.15
CA PRO A 50 -1.77 -15.42 4.11
C PRO A 50 -2.95 -14.58 3.61
N VAL A 51 -3.03 -13.37 4.14
CA VAL A 51 -4.01 -12.37 3.72
C VAL A 51 -3.22 -11.13 3.33
N ALA A 52 -3.32 -10.76 2.06
CA ALA A 52 -2.61 -9.60 1.56
C ALA A 52 -3.58 -8.45 1.35
N LYS A 53 -3.13 -7.25 1.69
CA LYS A 53 -3.91 -6.04 1.48
C LYS A 53 -3.02 -4.96 0.90
N ALA A 54 -3.57 -4.20 -0.04
CA ALA A 54 -2.88 -3.06 -0.61
C ALA A 54 -3.84 -1.88 -0.62
N LEU A 55 -3.41 -0.77 -0.04
CA LEU A 55 -4.25 0.40 0.13
C LEU A 55 -3.49 1.65 -0.30
N LEU A 56 -4.18 2.54 -0.99
CA LEU A 56 -3.69 3.89 -1.23
C LEU A 56 -4.53 4.83 -0.39
N TYR A 57 -3.88 5.67 0.40
CA TYR A 57 -4.62 6.58 1.26
C TYR A 57 -3.92 7.94 1.33
N LYS A 58 -4.65 8.91 1.80
CA LYS A 58 -4.14 10.26 2.00
C LYS A 58 -4.03 10.49 3.49
N GLY A 59 -2.81 10.76 3.94
CA GLY A 59 -2.57 11.10 5.33
C GLY A 59 -2.98 12.53 5.61
N GLY A 60 -3.17 12.81 6.87
CA GLY A 60 -3.50 14.15 7.32
C GLY A 60 -3.66 14.15 8.81
N ALA A 61 -4.00 15.29 9.37
CA ALA A 61 -4.30 15.38 10.78
C ALA A 61 -5.57 14.57 11.04
N GLY A 62 -5.46 13.53 11.87
CA GLY A 62 -6.59 12.70 12.20
C GLY A 62 -6.61 11.39 11.43
N THR A 63 -7.78 10.95 11.05
CA THR A 63 -7.97 9.65 10.41
C THR A 63 -7.55 9.68 8.95
N PRO A 64 -6.67 8.77 8.49
CA PRO A 64 -6.33 8.69 7.09
C PRO A 64 -7.56 8.36 6.24
N GLN A 65 -7.60 8.94 5.07
CA GLN A 65 -8.68 8.70 4.12
C GLN A 65 -8.20 7.68 3.09
N VAL A 66 -8.89 6.55 3.00
CA VAL A 66 -8.58 5.54 1.99
C VAL A 66 -9.09 6.02 0.65
N LEU A 67 -8.18 6.16 -0.31
CA LEU A 67 -8.52 6.58 -1.66
C LEU A 67 -8.81 5.38 -2.55
N ARG A 68 -8.13 4.27 -2.30
CA ARG A 68 -8.30 3.09 -3.12
C ARG A 68 -7.94 1.85 -2.31
N ASP A 69 -8.78 0.83 -2.40
CA ASP A 69 -8.50 -0.50 -1.84
C ASP A 69 -8.30 -1.43 -3.04
N TYR A 70 -7.07 -1.93 -3.20
CA TYR A 70 -6.74 -2.86 -4.26
C TYR A 70 -7.05 -4.25 -3.78
N GLU A 71 -8.21 -4.72 -4.04
CA GLU A 71 -8.66 -6.03 -3.56
C GLU A 71 -7.75 -7.13 -4.09
N LEU A 72 -7.04 -7.76 -3.17
CA LEU A 72 -6.09 -8.83 -3.50
C LEU A 72 -6.64 -10.20 -3.17
#